data_af51e7e183918568a96c0bda8c133250
#
_entry.id   af51e7e183918568a96c0bda8c133250
#
_cell.length_a   1.000
_cell.length_b   1.000
_cell.length_c   1.000
_cell.angle_alpha   90.00
_cell.angle_beta   90.00
_cell.angle_gamma   90.00
#
_symmetry.space_group_name_H-M   'P 1'
#
loop_
_entity.id
_entity.type
_entity.pdbx_description
1 polymer ?
#
loop_
_entity_poly.entity_id
_entity_poly.type
_entity_poly.pdbx_seq_one_letter_code
_entity_poly.pdbx_strand_id
1 'polypeptide(L)'
;SEIMDMMTDPDPEVRRKAGLSRSEVLDKNSRLMALILNTIAKDKSVDDRWRGFSRPVSARNLANDVEDEVVDALAHSVTSRMPDLTHRYYALKASWMGVDKLNWWDRNAPLPGEDPRQFSWDEARKMVLTAFDEFDPGMAEVAGWFFDRNWIDAPHRPGKASGAFS
;
A
#
# COMPACT_ATOMS: atom_id res chain seq x y z
N SER A 1 -9.26 -3.60 8.00
CA SER A 1 -10.40 -3.21 8.85
C SER A 1 -11.67 -3.17 8.00
N GLU A 2 -12.80 -3.43 8.59
CA GLU A 2 -14.10 -3.52 7.89
C GLU A 2 -14.35 -2.34 6.92
N ILE A 3 -14.12 -1.10 7.35
CA ILE A 3 -14.25 0.09 6.48
C ILE A 3 -13.29 0.03 5.27
N MET A 4 -12.08 -0.47 5.44
CA MET A 4 -11.13 -0.57 4.34
C MET A 4 -11.54 -1.67 3.36
N ASP A 5 -12.11 -2.76 3.87
CA ASP A 5 -12.62 -3.85 3.04
C ASP A 5 -13.85 -3.39 2.23
N MET A 6 -14.74 -2.60 2.85
CA MET A 6 -15.87 -1.97 2.16
C MET A 6 -15.44 -0.98 1.06
N MET A 7 -14.25 -0.40 1.11
CA MET A 7 -13.73 0.46 0.05
C MET A 7 -13.24 -0.30 -1.19
N THR A 8 -13.19 -1.63 -1.12
CA THR A 8 -12.92 -2.53 -2.26
C THR A 8 -14.16 -3.30 -2.70
N ASP A 9 -15.34 -2.97 -2.18
CA ASP A 9 -16.61 -3.60 -2.55
C ASP A 9 -16.95 -3.35 -4.03
N PRO A 10 -17.50 -4.31 -4.77
CA PRO A 10 -17.99 -4.10 -6.12
C PRO A 10 -19.07 -3.02 -6.24
N ASP A 11 -19.93 -2.87 -5.24
CA ASP A 11 -20.98 -1.85 -5.22
C ASP A 11 -20.41 -0.45 -4.97
N PRO A 12 -20.55 0.50 -5.92
CA PRO A 12 -20.07 1.87 -5.76
C PRO A 12 -20.72 2.63 -4.59
N GLU A 13 -21.97 2.30 -4.22
CA GLU A 13 -22.63 2.95 -3.09
C GLU A 13 -22.07 2.48 -1.74
N VAL A 14 -21.66 1.22 -1.63
CA VAL A 14 -20.96 0.71 -0.44
C VAL A 14 -19.61 1.44 -0.29
N ARG A 15 -18.82 1.53 -1.36
CA ARG A 15 -17.53 2.26 -1.36
C ARG A 15 -17.71 3.73 -0.98
N ARG A 16 -18.70 4.40 -1.60
CA ARG A 16 -19.01 5.81 -1.31
C ARG A 16 -19.35 6.02 0.16
N LYS A 17 -20.26 5.23 0.72
CA LYS A 17 -20.66 5.31 2.13
C LYS A 17 -19.49 5.08 3.08
N ALA A 18 -18.69 4.05 2.82
CA ALA A 18 -17.49 3.75 3.60
C ALA A 18 -16.48 4.90 3.57
N GLY A 19 -16.21 5.44 2.39
CA GLY A 19 -15.32 6.57 2.19
C GLY A 19 -15.80 7.83 2.92
N LEU A 20 -17.06 8.18 2.79
CA LEU A 20 -17.65 9.36 3.46
C LEU A 20 -17.67 9.21 4.98
N SER A 21 -18.04 8.03 5.50
CA SER A 21 -18.01 7.75 6.94
C SER A 21 -16.60 7.91 7.53
N ARG A 22 -15.58 7.38 6.83
CA ARG A 22 -14.18 7.58 7.23
C ARG A 22 -13.79 9.06 7.21
N SER A 23 -14.15 9.79 6.15
CA SER A 23 -13.84 11.21 6.01
C SER A 23 -14.47 12.05 7.11
N GLU A 24 -15.71 11.77 7.48
CA GLU A 24 -16.41 12.48 8.57
C GLU A 24 -15.68 12.33 9.91
N VAL A 25 -15.20 11.12 10.25
CA VAL A 25 -14.45 10.89 11.48
C VAL A 25 -13.10 11.61 11.45
N LEU A 26 -12.39 11.58 10.33
CA LEU A 26 -11.12 12.28 10.17
C LEU A 26 -11.29 13.80 10.25
N ASP A 27 -12.33 14.34 9.63
CA ASP A 27 -12.62 15.78 9.64
C ASP A 27 -12.92 16.29 11.05
N LYS A 28 -13.74 15.57 11.81
CA LYS A 28 -14.01 15.89 13.24
C LYS A 28 -12.74 15.95 14.09
N ASN A 29 -11.70 15.23 13.73
CA ASN A 29 -10.43 15.17 14.44
C ASN A 29 -9.30 15.93 13.73
N SER A 30 -9.59 16.69 12.67
CA SER A 30 -8.59 17.33 11.82
C SER A 30 -7.65 18.28 12.60
N ARG A 31 -8.16 19.04 13.56
CA ARG A 31 -7.36 19.93 14.40
C ARG A 31 -6.34 19.17 15.26
N LEU A 32 -6.75 18.06 15.87
CA LEU A 32 -5.87 17.21 16.66
C LEU A 32 -4.81 16.56 15.77
N MET A 33 -5.21 16.04 14.61
CA MET A 33 -4.29 15.43 13.65
C MET A 33 -3.28 16.44 13.11
N ALA A 34 -3.73 17.66 12.80
CA ALA A 34 -2.83 18.75 12.39
C ALA A 34 -1.83 19.12 13.48
N LEU A 35 -2.27 19.20 14.74
CA LEU A 35 -1.38 19.45 15.88
C LEU A 35 -0.32 18.36 16.02
N ILE A 36 -0.72 17.09 15.96
CA ILE A 36 0.19 15.94 16.04
C ILE A 36 1.22 16.00 14.90
N LEU A 37 0.76 16.18 13.66
CA LEU A 37 1.65 16.24 12.49
C LEU A 37 2.64 17.40 12.58
N ASN A 38 2.15 18.59 12.98
CA ASN A 38 3.02 19.77 13.15
C ASN A 38 4.04 19.57 14.28
N THR A 39 3.66 18.90 15.36
CA THR A 39 4.59 18.59 16.46
C THR A 39 5.68 17.61 16.01
N ILE A 40 5.32 16.55 15.30
CA ILE A 40 6.29 15.60 14.75
C ILE A 40 7.23 16.27 13.73
N ALA A 41 6.68 17.10 12.83
CA ALA A 41 7.48 17.86 11.87
C ALA A 41 8.43 18.85 12.57
N LYS A 42 7.98 19.48 13.64
CA LYS A 42 8.81 20.40 14.44
C LYS A 42 9.92 19.66 15.17
N ASP A 43 9.63 18.55 15.80
CA ASP A 43 10.61 17.69 16.47
C ASP A 43 11.70 17.26 15.49
N LYS A 44 11.29 16.70 14.35
CA LYS A 44 12.21 16.35 13.27
C LYS A 44 13.06 17.53 12.80
N SER A 45 12.48 18.71 12.66
CA SER A 45 13.24 19.91 12.22
C SER A 45 14.30 20.36 13.24
N VAL A 46 14.07 20.10 14.53
CA VAL A 46 15.05 20.35 15.58
C VAL A 46 16.19 19.35 15.54
N ASP A 47 15.85 18.05 15.42
CA ASP A 47 16.83 16.97 15.30
C ASP A 47 17.71 17.16 14.05
N ASP A 48 17.11 17.41 12.88
CA ASP A 48 17.84 17.67 11.63
C ASP A 48 18.84 18.83 11.77
N ARG A 49 18.43 19.93 12.42
CA ARG A 49 19.30 21.08 12.65
C ARG A 49 20.47 20.75 13.57
N TRP A 50 20.23 20.00 14.64
CA TRP A 50 21.29 19.62 15.59
C TRP A 50 22.29 18.64 14.97
N ARG A 51 21.81 17.80 14.07
CA ARG A 51 22.63 16.82 13.33
C ARG A 51 23.25 17.40 12.04
N GLY A 52 22.95 18.65 11.71
CA GLY A 52 23.51 19.33 10.54
C GLY A 52 22.94 18.87 9.20
N PHE A 53 21.78 18.25 9.19
CA PHE A 53 21.12 17.87 7.94
C PHE A 53 20.52 19.10 7.24
N SER A 54 20.83 19.24 5.96
CA SER A 54 20.37 20.37 5.13
C SER A 54 18.96 20.19 4.57
N ARG A 55 18.48 18.95 4.47
CA ARG A 55 17.19 18.59 3.87
C ARG A 55 16.40 17.65 4.80
N PRO A 56 15.05 17.72 4.80
CA PRO A 56 14.24 16.81 5.62
C PRO A 56 14.43 15.32 5.30
N VAL A 57 14.85 14.98 4.08
CA VAL A 57 15.07 13.59 3.65
C VAL A 57 16.48 13.07 3.96
N SER A 58 17.46 13.94 4.25
CA SER A 58 18.88 13.57 4.38
C SER A 58 19.11 12.50 5.45
N ALA A 59 18.43 12.60 6.61
CA ALA A 59 18.55 11.59 7.65
C ALA A 59 18.10 10.19 7.18
N ARG A 60 17.04 10.13 6.37
CA ARG A 60 16.54 8.87 5.80
C ARG A 60 17.47 8.34 4.71
N ASN A 61 17.96 9.22 3.85
CA ASN A 61 18.88 8.82 2.79
C ASN A 61 20.17 8.24 3.39
N LEU A 62 20.72 8.90 4.42
CA LEU A 62 21.86 8.38 5.16
C LEU A 62 21.57 7.01 5.80
N ALA A 63 20.41 6.84 6.43
CA ALA A 63 20.03 5.56 7.04
C ALA A 63 19.80 4.43 6.01
N ASN A 64 19.48 4.79 4.78
CA ASN A 64 19.31 3.85 3.67
C ASN A 64 20.60 3.66 2.86
N ASP A 65 21.71 4.29 3.26
CA ASP A 65 23.00 4.27 2.54
C ASP A 65 22.85 4.63 1.05
N VAL A 66 22.12 5.73 0.78
CA VAL A 66 21.86 6.21 -0.58
C VAL A 66 22.10 7.72 -0.67
N GLU A 67 22.68 8.16 -1.77
CA GLU A 67 22.95 9.57 -2.04
C GLU A 67 21.68 10.35 -2.37
N ASP A 68 21.64 11.63 -2.00
CA ASP A 68 20.50 12.53 -2.24
C ASP A 68 20.12 12.60 -3.74
N GLU A 69 21.12 12.62 -4.62
CA GLU A 69 20.96 12.71 -6.07
C GLU A 69 20.24 11.49 -6.67
N VAL A 70 20.49 10.30 -6.11
CA VAL A 70 19.79 9.06 -6.54
C VAL A 70 18.32 9.15 -6.20
N VAL A 71 18.00 9.61 -4.98
CA VAL A 71 16.60 9.78 -4.54
C VAL A 71 15.90 10.87 -5.34
N ASP A 72 16.58 11.98 -5.63
CA ASP A 72 16.05 13.05 -6.46
C ASP A 72 15.80 12.60 -7.91
N ALA A 73 16.71 11.81 -8.48
CA ALA A 73 16.53 11.23 -9.81
C ALA A 73 15.34 10.27 -9.87
N LEU A 74 15.15 9.44 -8.82
CA LEU A 74 13.98 8.56 -8.70
C LEU A 74 12.69 9.39 -8.63
N ALA A 75 12.65 10.37 -7.73
CA ALA A 75 11.47 11.23 -7.56
C ALA A 75 11.12 11.98 -8.87
N HIS A 76 12.12 12.51 -9.56
CA HIS A 76 11.93 13.17 -10.84
C HIS A 76 11.42 12.21 -11.92
N SER A 77 12.01 11.02 -12.04
CA SER A 77 11.57 9.99 -12.98
C SER A 77 10.12 9.61 -12.77
N VAL A 78 9.72 9.36 -11.52
CA VAL A 78 8.34 9.00 -11.19
C VAL A 78 7.37 10.14 -11.51
N THR A 79 7.67 11.37 -11.03
CA THR A 79 6.76 12.51 -11.22
C THR A 79 6.62 12.91 -12.68
N SER A 80 7.69 12.86 -13.46
CA SER A 80 7.65 13.17 -14.90
C SER A 80 6.84 12.17 -15.71
N ARG A 81 6.68 10.93 -15.24
CA ARG A 81 5.91 9.88 -15.91
C ARG A 81 4.46 9.78 -15.44
N MET A 82 4.08 10.46 -14.36
CA MET A 82 2.71 10.44 -13.84
C MET A 82 1.63 10.74 -14.90
N PRO A 83 1.74 11.75 -15.78
CA PRO A 83 0.73 12.00 -16.79
C PRO A 83 0.53 10.84 -17.75
N ASP A 84 1.63 10.21 -18.17
CA ASP A 84 1.62 9.15 -19.19
C ASP A 84 1.21 7.78 -18.62
N LEU A 85 1.42 7.55 -17.33
CA LEU A 85 1.15 6.27 -16.69
C LEU A 85 -0.07 6.36 -15.77
N THR A 86 0.01 7.15 -14.72
CA THR A 86 -1.00 7.18 -13.65
C THR A 86 -2.31 7.80 -14.14
N HIS A 87 -2.24 8.97 -14.78
CA HIS A 87 -3.45 9.63 -15.27
C HIS A 87 -4.10 8.82 -16.39
N ARG A 88 -3.29 8.26 -17.28
CA ARG A 88 -3.77 7.36 -18.32
C ARG A 88 -4.43 6.10 -17.76
N TYR A 89 -3.83 5.49 -16.73
CA TYR A 89 -4.43 4.32 -16.07
C TYR A 89 -5.80 4.65 -15.46
N TYR A 90 -5.93 5.77 -14.74
CA TYR A 90 -7.20 6.14 -14.15
C TYR A 90 -8.26 6.52 -15.18
N ALA A 91 -7.87 7.14 -16.29
CA ALA A 91 -8.79 7.37 -17.40
C ALA A 91 -9.28 6.05 -18.02
N LEU A 92 -8.38 5.09 -18.21
CA LEU A 92 -8.70 3.76 -18.71
C LEU A 92 -9.59 3.00 -17.73
N LYS A 93 -9.28 3.03 -16.43
CA LYS A 93 -10.09 2.42 -15.38
C LYS A 93 -11.51 3.02 -15.35
N ALA A 94 -11.63 4.34 -15.47
CA ALA A 94 -12.93 4.99 -15.56
C ALA A 94 -13.75 4.47 -16.75
N SER A 95 -13.11 4.34 -17.92
CA SER A 95 -13.74 3.76 -19.11
C SER A 95 -14.22 2.32 -18.89
N TRP A 96 -13.39 1.47 -18.28
CA TRP A 96 -13.79 0.09 -17.95
C TRP A 96 -14.95 0.02 -16.96
N MET A 97 -15.03 0.97 -16.04
CA MET A 97 -16.12 1.07 -15.06
C MET A 97 -17.37 1.78 -15.62
N GLY A 98 -17.36 2.25 -16.88
CA GLY A 98 -18.49 2.92 -17.52
C GLY A 98 -18.80 4.30 -16.93
N VAL A 99 -17.80 5.01 -16.41
CA VAL A 99 -17.95 6.37 -15.83
C VAL A 99 -17.00 7.35 -16.51
N ASP A 100 -17.38 8.62 -16.55
CA ASP A 100 -16.55 9.67 -17.14
C ASP A 100 -15.28 9.94 -16.30
N LYS A 101 -15.43 9.86 -14.98
CA LYS A 101 -14.35 10.13 -14.04
C LYS A 101 -14.54 9.30 -12.76
N LEU A 102 -13.44 8.73 -12.25
CA LEU A 102 -13.43 8.04 -10.96
C LEU A 102 -13.56 9.04 -9.81
N ASN A 103 -14.35 8.69 -8.82
CA ASN A 103 -14.30 9.32 -7.51
C ASN A 103 -13.12 8.76 -6.71
N TRP A 104 -12.69 9.47 -5.67
CA TRP A 104 -11.56 9.05 -4.87
C TRP A 104 -11.80 7.70 -4.13
N TRP A 105 -13.04 7.37 -3.82
CA TRP A 105 -13.44 6.07 -3.24
C TRP A 105 -13.46 4.92 -4.25
N ASP A 106 -13.38 5.21 -5.55
CA ASP A 106 -13.33 4.20 -6.62
C ASP A 106 -11.88 3.78 -6.97
N ARG A 107 -10.89 4.42 -6.35
CA ARG A 107 -9.48 4.16 -6.63
C ARG A 107 -9.11 2.70 -6.54
N ASN A 108 -9.59 2.00 -5.50
CA ASN A 108 -9.33 0.58 -5.23
C ASN A 108 -10.52 -0.32 -5.59
N ALA A 109 -11.49 0.18 -6.34
CA ALA A 109 -12.60 -0.63 -6.82
C ALA A 109 -12.08 -1.77 -7.70
N PRO A 110 -12.67 -3.00 -7.57
CA PRO A 110 -12.34 -4.11 -8.44
C PRO A 110 -12.71 -3.78 -9.89
N LEU A 111 -11.98 -4.37 -10.84
CA LEU A 111 -12.28 -4.20 -12.26
C LEU A 111 -13.47 -5.07 -12.68
N PRO A 112 -14.29 -4.62 -13.64
CA PRO A 112 -15.35 -5.44 -14.19
C PRO A 112 -14.78 -6.74 -14.79
N GLY A 113 -15.38 -7.89 -14.43
CA GLY A 113 -14.93 -9.20 -14.89
C GLY A 113 -13.74 -9.78 -14.14
N GLU A 114 -13.32 -9.16 -13.04
CA GLU A 114 -12.33 -9.75 -12.15
C GLU A 114 -12.82 -11.09 -11.60
N ASP A 115 -11.94 -12.08 -11.61
CA ASP A 115 -12.28 -13.44 -11.17
C ASP A 115 -12.48 -13.46 -9.63
N PRO A 116 -13.68 -13.76 -9.13
CA PRO A 116 -13.98 -13.76 -7.70
C PRO A 116 -13.45 -14.99 -6.97
N ARG A 117 -12.63 -15.85 -7.62
CA ARG A 117 -12.11 -17.05 -6.98
C ARG A 117 -11.39 -16.73 -5.68
N GLN A 118 -11.70 -17.50 -4.67
CA GLN A 118 -10.95 -17.56 -3.43
C GLN A 118 -10.09 -18.81 -3.44
N PHE A 119 -8.86 -18.65 -3.00
CA PHE A 119 -7.92 -19.77 -2.86
C PHE A 119 -7.86 -20.18 -1.39
N SER A 120 -7.99 -21.47 -1.13
CA SER A 120 -7.69 -22.01 0.19
C SER A 120 -6.19 -21.88 0.50
N TRP A 121 -5.84 -21.99 1.77
CA TRP A 121 -4.44 -21.98 2.19
C TRP A 121 -3.61 -23.07 1.50
N ASP A 122 -4.18 -24.27 1.37
CA ASP A 122 -3.49 -25.40 0.74
C ASP A 122 -3.30 -25.20 -0.76
N GLU A 123 -4.28 -24.59 -1.45
CA GLU A 123 -4.16 -24.23 -2.86
C GLU A 123 -3.08 -23.15 -3.05
N ALA A 124 -3.08 -22.12 -2.21
CA ALA A 124 -2.05 -21.07 -2.25
C ALA A 124 -0.66 -21.63 -2.01
N ARG A 125 -0.50 -22.48 -0.97
CA ARG A 125 0.75 -23.20 -0.68
C ARG A 125 1.23 -23.99 -1.91
N LYS A 126 0.36 -24.82 -2.47
CA LYS A 126 0.69 -25.62 -3.65
C LYS A 126 1.13 -24.77 -4.83
N MET A 127 0.40 -23.69 -5.11
CA MET A 127 0.69 -22.77 -6.21
C MET A 127 2.07 -22.11 -6.04
N VAL A 128 2.36 -21.60 -4.85
CA VAL A 128 3.65 -20.97 -4.53
C VAL A 128 4.80 -21.95 -4.67
N LEU A 129 4.68 -23.15 -4.07
CA LEU A 129 5.74 -24.15 -4.13
C LEU A 129 5.95 -24.68 -5.56
N THR A 130 4.88 -24.86 -6.35
CA THR A 130 5.01 -25.23 -7.75
C THR A 130 5.75 -24.14 -8.56
N ALA A 131 5.40 -22.88 -8.37
CA ALA A 131 6.08 -21.79 -9.08
C ALA A 131 7.56 -21.67 -8.74
N PHE A 132 7.93 -21.91 -7.47
CA PHE A 132 9.34 -21.96 -7.07
C PHE A 132 10.08 -23.19 -7.64
N ASP A 133 9.42 -24.37 -7.66
CA ASP A 133 10.01 -25.61 -8.17
C ASP A 133 10.26 -25.53 -9.69
N GLU A 134 9.37 -24.89 -10.44
CA GLU A 134 9.56 -24.61 -11.89
C GLU A 134 10.77 -23.71 -12.17
N PHE A 135 11.14 -22.84 -11.22
CA PHE A 135 12.31 -21.99 -11.33
C PHE A 135 13.57 -22.68 -10.81
N ASP A 136 13.53 -23.19 -9.56
CA ASP A 136 14.63 -23.92 -8.92
C ASP A 136 14.09 -24.81 -7.78
N PRO A 137 14.31 -26.14 -7.82
CA PRO A 137 13.85 -27.07 -6.78
C PRO A 137 14.40 -26.77 -5.38
N GLY A 138 15.63 -26.24 -5.26
CA GLY A 138 16.20 -25.84 -3.98
C GLY A 138 15.46 -24.64 -3.38
N MET A 139 14.97 -23.73 -4.21
CA MET A 139 14.13 -22.61 -3.77
C MET A 139 12.77 -23.09 -3.25
N ALA A 140 12.16 -24.07 -3.92
CA ALA A 140 10.93 -24.70 -3.46
C ALA A 140 11.11 -25.43 -2.12
N GLU A 141 12.23 -26.13 -1.92
CA GLU A 141 12.56 -26.78 -0.65
C GLU A 141 12.64 -25.76 0.50
N VAL A 142 13.39 -24.68 0.33
CA VAL A 142 13.52 -23.61 1.35
C VAL A 142 12.16 -22.96 1.62
N ALA A 143 11.39 -22.62 0.57
CA ALA A 143 10.04 -22.07 0.72
C ALA A 143 9.10 -23.04 1.47
N GLY A 144 9.23 -24.34 1.25
CA GLY A 144 8.49 -25.38 1.95
C GLY A 144 8.69 -25.33 3.47
N TRP A 145 9.88 -25.03 3.95
CA TRP A 145 10.16 -24.91 5.38
C TRP A 145 9.30 -23.84 6.07
N PHE A 146 9.00 -22.74 5.40
CA PHE A 146 8.15 -21.67 5.94
C PHE A 146 6.73 -22.15 6.22
N PHE A 147 6.20 -23.00 5.34
CA PHE A 147 4.86 -23.60 5.52
C PHE A 147 4.89 -24.73 6.57
N ASP A 148 5.84 -25.65 6.48
CA ASP A 148 5.90 -26.86 7.29
C ASP A 148 6.25 -26.57 8.76
N ARG A 149 7.01 -25.50 9.00
CA ARG A 149 7.44 -25.09 10.35
C ARG A 149 6.57 -23.95 10.92
N ASN A 150 5.47 -23.61 10.26
CA ASN A 150 4.56 -22.53 10.69
C ASN A 150 5.27 -21.18 10.90
N TRP A 151 6.21 -20.83 10.03
CA TRP A 151 6.89 -19.53 10.09
C TRP A 151 6.07 -18.39 9.49
N ILE A 152 4.93 -18.71 8.86
CA ILE A 152 4.00 -17.73 8.27
C ILE A 152 2.81 -17.57 9.20
N ASP A 153 2.66 -16.39 9.80
CA ASP A 153 1.48 -16.04 10.61
C ASP A 153 0.42 -15.35 9.74
N ALA A 154 -0.28 -16.11 8.90
CA ALA A 154 -1.27 -15.62 7.96
C ALA A 154 -2.66 -15.32 8.55
N PRO A 155 -3.22 -16.11 9.51
CA PRO A 155 -4.61 -15.97 9.93
C PRO A 155 -4.94 -14.59 10.50
N HIS A 156 -6.09 -14.05 10.09
CA HIS A 156 -6.65 -12.84 10.69
C HIS A 156 -7.11 -13.13 12.13
N ARG A 157 -6.72 -12.24 13.05
CA ARG A 157 -7.13 -12.31 14.46
C ARG A 157 -7.42 -10.90 14.99
N PRO A 158 -8.39 -10.74 15.91
CA PRO A 158 -8.62 -9.45 16.57
C PRO A 158 -7.32 -8.92 17.22
N GLY A 159 -7.00 -7.66 16.99
CA GLY A 159 -5.79 -7.02 17.53
C GLY A 159 -4.48 -7.29 16.77
N LYS A 160 -4.49 -8.14 15.76
CA LYS A 160 -3.34 -8.34 14.88
C LYS A 160 -3.17 -7.15 13.94
N ALA A 161 -1.98 -6.56 13.90
CA ALA A 161 -1.68 -5.51 12.94
C ALA A 161 -1.68 -6.08 11.50
N SER A 162 -2.20 -5.29 10.56
CA SER A 162 -2.12 -5.61 9.14
C SER A 162 -0.73 -5.25 8.59
N GLY A 163 -0.26 -5.99 7.60
CA GLY A 163 1.02 -5.76 6.94
C GLY A 163 1.88 -7.01 6.90
N ALA A 164 2.99 -6.91 6.21
CA ALA A 164 4.01 -7.94 6.15
C ALA A 164 5.39 -7.32 6.38
N PHE A 165 6.25 -8.04 7.06
CA PHE A 165 7.65 -7.70 7.26
C PHE A 165 8.48 -8.98 7.35
N SER A 166 9.71 -8.90 6.97
CA SER A 166 10.68 -10.01 7.03
C SER A 166 11.90 -9.61 7.85
#